data_03e0f0eed5978eae980cb3f625d98fa7
#
_entry.id   03e0f0eed5978eae980cb3f625d98fa7
#
_cell.length_a   1.000
_cell.length_b   1.000
_cell.length_c   1.000
_cell.angle_alpha   90.00
_cell.angle_beta   90.00
_cell.angle_gamma   90.00
#
_symmetry.space_group_name_H-M   'P 1'
#
loop_
_entity.id
_entity.type
_entity.pdbx_description
1 polymer ?
#
loop_
_entity_poly.entity_id
_entity_poly.type
_entity_poly.pdbx_seq_one_letter_code
_entity_poly.pdbx_strand_id
1 'polypeptide(L)'
;NLLNTMSLEKMVEMCHCSTSSFTRFLKKVGFKNYRLFKNLLIQPQLVYHHEGFKQDLFYQQTMQNIQFLDEQIQTDSFNRILKDIEEAKTIKILAFPTNLAYTLAFQCKMILAGKPVEVFSLVDNALQVQQLSHEDVLFLISFQGHYNNLNLEEILKKNQTKMILITQNQDNHWLPYAK
;
A
#
# COMPACT_ATOMS: atom_id res chain seq x y z
N ASN A 1 -13.99 -15.33 1.78
CA ASN A 1 -14.77 -14.10 1.80
C ASN A 1 -15.52 -13.97 0.46
N LEU A 2 -16.84 -14.10 0.52
CA LEU A 2 -17.71 -14.18 -0.68
C LEU A 2 -17.52 -12.98 -1.62
N LEU A 3 -17.21 -11.81 -1.06
CA LEU A 3 -16.99 -10.57 -1.81
C LEU A 3 -15.77 -10.63 -2.71
N ASN A 4 -14.71 -11.40 -2.36
CA ASN A 4 -13.49 -11.48 -3.15
C ASN A 4 -13.71 -12.09 -4.55
N THR A 5 -14.66 -12.98 -4.68
CA THR A 5 -15.00 -13.69 -5.93
C THR A 5 -16.23 -13.14 -6.63
N MET A 6 -16.90 -12.13 -6.05
CA MET A 6 -18.16 -11.60 -6.57
C MET A 6 -17.93 -10.73 -7.81
N SER A 7 -18.52 -11.12 -8.94
CA SER A 7 -18.53 -10.32 -10.17
C SER A 7 -19.58 -9.21 -10.12
N LEU A 8 -19.52 -8.25 -11.04
CA LEU A 8 -20.54 -7.20 -11.18
C LEU A 8 -21.91 -7.81 -11.49
N GLU A 9 -21.96 -8.82 -12.36
CA GLU A 9 -23.17 -9.52 -12.75
C GLU A 9 -23.86 -10.15 -11.53
N LYS A 10 -23.08 -10.83 -10.71
CA LYS A 10 -23.60 -11.47 -9.48
C LYS A 10 -24.07 -10.44 -8.44
N MET A 11 -23.39 -9.29 -8.37
CA MET A 11 -23.81 -8.19 -7.50
C MET A 11 -25.15 -7.59 -7.93
N VAL A 12 -25.34 -7.32 -9.22
CA VAL A 12 -26.59 -6.74 -9.72
C VAL A 12 -27.77 -7.72 -9.65
N GLU A 13 -27.51 -9.02 -9.83
CA GLU A 13 -28.49 -10.07 -9.60
C GLU A 13 -28.98 -10.08 -8.16
N MET A 14 -28.06 -10.07 -7.19
CA MET A 14 -28.40 -10.00 -5.75
C MET A 14 -29.12 -8.71 -5.37
N CYS A 15 -28.82 -7.61 -6.01
CA CYS A 15 -29.49 -6.31 -5.79
C CYS A 15 -30.80 -6.18 -6.59
N HIS A 16 -31.19 -7.19 -7.35
CA HIS A 16 -32.39 -7.18 -8.22
C HIS A 16 -32.47 -5.92 -9.11
N CYS A 17 -31.33 -5.51 -9.68
CA CYS A 17 -31.25 -4.31 -10.51
C CYS A 17 -30.49 -4.55 -11.82
N SER A 18 -30.56 -3.63 -12.77
CA SER A 18 -29.78 -3.71 -14.00
C SER A 18 -28.35 -3.22 -13.77
N THR A 19 -27.39 -3.71 -14.56
CA THR A 19 -25.99 -3.25 -14.57
C THR A 19 -25.88 -1.74 -14.76
N SER A 20 -26.72 -1.16 -15.62
CA SER A 20 -26.74 0.29 -15.87
C SER A 20 -27.26 1.08 -14.64
N SER A 21 -28.26 0.56 -13.95
CA SER A 21 -28.78 1.19 -12.72
C SER A 21 -27.74 1.13 -11.60
N PHE A 22 -27.08 -0.01 -11.43
CA PHE A 22 -26.02 -0.17 -10.44
C PHE A 22 -24.81 0.72 -10.74
N THR A 23 -24.40 0.81 -12.01
CA THR A 23 -23.30 1.70 -12.42
C THR A 23 -23.63 3.18 -12.17
N ARG A 24 -24.87 3.61 -12.43
CA ARG A 24 -25.33 4.97 -12.08
C ARG A 24 -25.31 5.21 -10.58
N PHE A 25 -25.75 4.24 -9.79
CA PHE A 25 -25.67 4.30 -8.33
C PHE A 25 -24.20 4.48 -7.89
N LEU A 26 -23.26 3.66 -8.39
CA LEU A 26 -21.85 3.77 -8.05
C LEU A 26 -21.29 5.17 -8.33
N LYS A 27 -21.60 5.74 -9.51
CA LYS A 27 -21.18 7.11 -9.86
C LYS A 27 -21.78 8.15 -8.92
N LYS A 28 -23.07 7.99 -8.53
CA LYS A 28 -23.75 8.90 -7.62
C LYS A 28 -23.14 8.90 -6.21
N VAL A 29 -22.65 7.75 -5.75
CA VAL A 29 -21.96 7.62 -4.45
C VAL A 29 -20.44 7.83 -4.54
N GLY A 30 -19.94 8.30 -5.71
CA GLY A 30 -18.54 8.72 -5.86
C GLY A 30 -17.56 7.66 -6.36
N PHE A 31 -18.03 6.48 -6.77
CA PHE A 31 -17.17 5.43 -7.32
C PHE A 31 -17.10 5.49 -8.85
N LYS A 32 -15.90 5.52 -9.42
CA LYS A 32 -15.70 5.48 -10.87
C LYS A 32 -16.16 4.16 -11.50
N ASN A 33 -16.02 3.05 -10.79
CA ASN A 33 -16.37 1.70 -11.26
C ASN A 33 -16.60 0.72 -10.11
N TYR A 34 -17.13 -0.47 -10.46
CA TYR A 34 -17.40 -1.57 -9.51
C TYR A 34 -16.14 -2.07 -8.80
N ARG A 35 -14.99 -2.10 -9.46
CA ARG A 35 -13.74 -2.57 -8.87
C ARG A 35 -13.32 -1.72 -7.67
N LEU A 36 -13.41 -0.40 -7.77
CA LEU A 36 -13.10 0.50 -6.66
C LEU A 36 -14.08 0.34 -5.49
N PHE A 37 -15.38 0.22 -5.79
CA PHE A 37 -16.42 -0.07 -4.80
C PHE A 37 -16.16 -1.40 -4.09
N LYS A 38 -15.92 -2.47 -4.86
CA LYS A 38 -15.61 -3.81 -4.34
C LYS A 38 -14.37 -3.79 -3.44
N ASN A 39 -13.31 -3.12 -3.86
CA ASN A 39 -12.09 -3.02 -3.06
C ASN A 39 -12.34 -2.35 -1.71
N LEU A 40 -13.20 -1.31 -1.66
CA LEU A 40 -13.58 -0.69 -0.40
C LEU A 40 -14.35 -1.66 0.52
N LEU A 41 -15.23 -2.49 -0.04
CA LEU A 41 -16.00 -3.48 0.72
C LEU A 41 -15.15 -4.65 1.23
N ILE A 42 -14.08 -4.98 0.51
CA ILE A 42 -13.16 -6.08 0.85
C ILE A 42 -12.10 -5.63 1.87
N GLN A 43 -11.74 -4.35 1.87
CA GLN A 43 -10.90 -3.82 2.95
C GLN A 43 -11.58 -4.19 4.28
N PRO A 44 -10.85 -4.79 5.23
CA PRO A 44 -11.40 -4.99 6.55
C PRO A 44 -11.84 -3.60 7.02
N GLN A 45 -13.13 -3.35 6.90
CA GLN A 45 -13.71 -2.18 7.56
C GLN A 45 -13.28 -2.35 9.00
N LEU A 46 -12.73 -1.31 9.58
CA LEU A 46 -12.79 -1.13 11.01
C LEU A 46 -14.29 -1.09 11.34
N VAL A 47 -14.90 -2.27 11.33
CA VAL A 47 -16.26 -2.45 11.84
C VAL A 47 -16.08 -2.21 13.32
N TYR A 48 -16.34 -0.98 13.72
CA TYR A 48 -16.60 -0.69 15.12
C TYR A 48 -17.85 -1.49 15.47
N HIS A 49 -17.69 -2.77 15.76
CA HIS A 49 -18.68 -3.51 16.49
C HIS A 49 -18.77 -2.81 17.85
N HIS A 50 -19.89 -2.17 18.11
CA HIS A 50 -20.25 -1.63 19.43
C HIS A 50 -20.49 -2.74 20.48
N GLU A 51 -19.98 -3.94 20.27
CA GLU A 51 -19.79 -4.91 21.35
C GLU A 51 -18.57 -4.45 22.12
N GLY A 52 -18.83 -3.74 23.20
CA GLY A 52 -17.94 -3.10 24.16
C GLY A 52 -16.48 -3.16 23.77
N PHE A 53 -15.94 -2.04 23.33
CA PHE A 53 -14.50 -1.88 23.07
C PHE A 53 -13.75 -2.49 24.27
N LYS A 54 -13.21 -3.70 24.10
CA LYS A 54 -12.42 -4.35 25.14
C LYS A 54 -11.09 -3.63 25.19
N GLN A 55 -11.05 -2.60 26.00
CA GLN A 55 -9.87 -1.74 26.21
C GLN A 55 -8.62 -2.59 26.49
N ASP A 56 -8.78 -3.68 27.23
CA ASP A 56 -7.69 -4.60 27.55
C ASP A 56 -7.14 -5.32 26.30
N LEU A 57 -7.99 -5.75 25.37
CA LEU A 57 -7.55 -6.41 24.14
C LEU A 57 -6.80 -5.45 23.23
N PHE A 58 -7.29 -4.22 23.07
CA PHE A 58 -6.64 -3.18 22.29
C PHE A 58 -5.27 -2.83 22.88
N TYR A 59 -5.21 -2.68 24.19
CA TYR A 59 -3.96 -2.41 24.90
C TYR A 59 -2.95 -3.55 24.71
N GLN A 60 -3.36 -4.79 24.93
CA GLN A 60 -2.52 -5.97 24.74
C GLN A 60 -1.99 -6.08 23.29
N GLN A 61 -2.84 -5.91 22.29
CA GLN A 61 -2.43 -5.92 20.89
C GLN A 61 -1.45 -4.79 20.56
N THR A 62 -1.68 -3.60 21.11
CA THR A 62 -0.78 -2.46 20.92
C THR A 62 0.58 -2.73 21.52
N MET A 63 0.64 -3.27 22.73
CA MET A 63 1.89 -3.62 23.39
C MET A 63 2.65 -4.72 22.64
N GLN A 64 1.96 -5.75 22.16
CA GLN A 64 2.56 -6.80 21.34
C GLN A 64 3.14 -6.23 20.03
N ASN A 65 2.43 -5.32 19.37
CA ASN A 65 2.94 -4.65 18.17
C ASN A 65 4.17 -3.80 18.45
N ILE A 66 4.21 -3.10 19.58
CA ILE A 66 5.38 -2.30 20.00
C ILE A 66 6.58 -3.21 20.27
N GLN A 67 6.39 -4.32 21.00
CA GLN A 67 7.46 -5.30 21.24
C GLN A 67 7.99 -5.90 19.94
N PHE A 68 7.09 -6.30 19.05
CA PHE A 68 7.49 -6.80 17.72
C PHE A 68 8.31 -5.78 16.93
N LEU A 69 7.91 -4.50 16.94
CA LEU A 69 8.66 -3.44 16.28
C LEU A 69 10.05 -3.25 16.91
N ASP A 70 10.13 -3.28 18.24
CA ASP A 70 11.42 -3.16 18.96
C ASP A 70 12.39 -4.30 18.59
N GLU A 71 11.89 -5.52 18.47
CA GLU A 71 12.68 -6.66 17.98
C GLU A 71 13.13 -6.46 16.52
N GLN A 72 12.24 -5.96 15.64
CA GLN A 72 12.55 -5.75 14.22
C GLN A 72 13.61 -4.67 13.99
N ILE A 73 13.57 -3.56 14.73
CA ILE A 73 14.54 -2.47 14.57
C ILE A 73 15.97 -2.85 15.03
N GLN A 74 16.14 -3.94 15.77
CA GLN A 74 17.43 -4.46 16.21
C GLN A 74 18.03 -5.46 15.22
N THR A 75 17.32 -5.80 14.13
CA THR A 75 17.81 -6.78 13.14
C THR A 75 18.83 -6.19 12.17
N ASP A 76 19.72 -7.05 11.65
CA ASP A 76 20.65 -6.67 10.58
C ASP A 76 19.90 -6.24 9.31
N SER A 77 18.71 -6.78 9.06
CA SER A 77 17.86 -6.36 7.94
C SER A 77 17.42 -4.92 8.06
N PHE A 78 17.00 -4.50 9.25
CA PHE A 78 16.62 -3.11 9.50
C PHE A 78 17.82 -2.16 9.36
N ASN A 79 18.98 -2.54 9.89
CA ASN A 79 20.22 -1.77 9.75
C ASN A 79 20.63 -1.60 8.28
N ARG A 80 20.43 -2.64 7.44
CA ARG A 80 20.66 -2.52 5.99
C ARG A 80 19.70 -1.54 5.33
N ILE A 81 18.41 -1.55 5.72
CA ILE A 81 17.43 -0.59 5.25
C ILE A 81 17.83 0.84 5.63
N LEU A 82 18.26 1.08 6.86
CA LEU A 82 18.72 2.39 7.30
C LEU A 82 19.92 2.87 6.49
N LYS A 83 20.89 2.00 6.24
CA LYS A 83 22.04 2.30 5.39
C LYS A 83 21.64 2.64 3.96
N ASP A 84 20.73 1.87 3.36
CA ASP A 84 20.21 2.13 2.02
C ASP A 84 19.50 3.51 1.94
N ILE A 85 18.73 3.87 2.96
CA ILE A 85 18.11 5.20 3.09
C ILE A 85 19.17 6.30 3.23
N GLU A 86 20.20 6.07 4.03
CA GLU A 86 21.28 7.03 4.26
C GLU A 86 22.09 7.29 2.99
N GLU A 87 22.40 6.26 2.23
CA GLU A 87 23.17 6.34 0.98
C GLU A 87 22.34 6.87 -0.21
N ALA A 88 21.01 6.76 -0.15
CA ALA A 88 20.14 7.17 -1.24
C ALA A 88 20.27 8.66 -1.56
N LYS A 89 20.30 8.98 -2.85
CA LYS A 89 20.21 10.35 -3.35
C LYS A 89 18.80 10.91 -3.18
N THR A 90 17.81 10.10 -3.51
CA THR A 90 16.38 10.42 -3.36
C THR A 90 15.61 9.20 -2.87
N ILE A 91 14.70 9.42 -1.95
CA ILE A 91 13.73 8.40 -1.53
C ILE A 91 12.49 8.59 -2.38
N LYS A 92 12.07 7.56 -3.08
CA LYS A 92 10.84 7.56 -3.89
C LYS A 92 9.82 6.64 -3.27
N ILE A 93 8.59 7.10 -3.07
CA ILE A 93 7.52 6.34 -2.43
C ILE A 93 6.39 6.14 -3.42
N LEU A 94 6.06 4.89 -3.69
CA LEU A 94 4.88 4.49 -4.45
C LEU A 94 3.84 3.92 -3.49
N ALA A 95 2.69 4.57 -3.40
CA ALA A 95 1.60 4.19 -2.50
C ALA A 95 0.22 4.34 -3.15
N PHE A 96 -0.74 3.52 -2.71
CA PHE A 96 -2.14 3.75 -3.07
C PHE A 96 -2.64 5.08 -2.49
N PRO A 97 -3.62 5.74 -3.15
CA PRO A 97 -4.18 7.01 -2.67
C PRO A 97 -4.62 6.99 -1.20
N THR A 98 -5.14 5.86 -0.72
CA THR A 98 -5.56 5.65 0.67
C THR A 98 -4.40 5.71 1.68
N ASN A 99 -3.18 5.49 1.23
CA ASN A 99 -1.99 5.47 2.07
C ASN A 99 -1.14 6.74 1.96
N LEU A 100 -1.49 7.66 1.05
CA LEU A 100 -0.72 8.88 0.81
C LEU A 100 -0.61 9.78 2.06
N ALA A 101 -1.64 9.82 2.91
CA ALA A 101 -1.60 10.63 4.14
C ALA A 101 -0.44 10.22 5.06
N TYR A 102 -0.17 8.93 5.19
CA TYR A 102 0.94 8.42 6.01
C TYR A 102 2.30 8.71 5.38
N THR A 103 2.38 8.64 4.04
CA THR A 103 3.62 8.92 3.32
C THR A 103 4.01 10.39 3.40
N LEU A 104 3.05 11.31 3.43
CA LEU A 104 3.30 12.74 3.59
C LEU A 104 3.95 13.07 4.94
N ALA A 105 3.50 12.43 6.02
CA ALA A 105 4.11 12.63 7.34
C ALA A 105 5.57 12.15 7.35
N PHE A 106 5.87 11.02 6.73
CA PHE A 106 7.23 10.50 6.56
C PHE A 106 8.07 11.45 5.69
N GLN A 107 7.53 11.88 4.54
CA GLN A 107 8.19 12.83 3.64
C GLN A 107 8.63 14.09 4.37
N CYS A 108 7.73 14.72 5.14
CA CYS A 108 8.07 15.93 5.90
C CYS A 108 9.25 15.70 6.87
N LYS A 109 9.24 14.58 7.59
CA LYS A 109 10.32 14.25 8.54
C LYS A 109 11.66 14.02 7.83
N MET A 110 11.66 13.32 6.71
CA MET A 110 12.88 13.03 5.96
C MET A 110 13.46 14.28 5.30
N ILE A 111 12.62 15.18 4.75
CA ILE A 111 13.05 16.47 4.21
C ILE A 111 13.70 17.33 5.30
N LEU A 112 13.12 17.37 6.51
CA LEU A 112 13.72 18.07 7.66
C LEU A 112 15.06 17.45 8.08
N ALA A 113 15.25 16.16 7.87
CA ALA A 113 16.53 15.46 8.06
C ALA A 113 17.51 15.62 6.88
N GLY A 114 17.19 16.45 5.89
CA GLY A 114 18.04 16.71 4.73
C GLY A 114 17.95 15.66 3.61
N LYS A 115 16.97 14.74 3.66
CA LYS A 115 16.77 13.72 2.64
C LYS A 115 15.64 14.09 1.68
N PRO A 116 15.88 14.22 0.37
CA PRO A 116 14.83 14.42 -0.62
C PRO A 116 13.90 13.22 -0.68
N VAL A 117 12.59 13.46 -0.64
CA VAL A 117 11.56 12.43 -0.76
C VAL A 117 10.51 12.86 -1.76
N GLU A 118 10.23 11.99 -2.73
CA GLU A 118 9.18 12.14 -3.73
C GLU A 118 8.10 11.09 -3.48
N VAL A 119 6.83 11.52 -3.46
CA VAL A 119 5.70 10.63 -3.22
C VAL A 119 4.81 10.57 -4.45
N PHE A 120 4.53 9.37 -4.92
CA PHE A 120 3.73 9.11 -6.11
C PHE A 120 2.56 8.18 -5.81
N SER A 121 1.46 8.45 -6.49
CA SER A 121 0.30 7.55 -6.46
C SER A 121 0.53 6.34 -7.36
N LEU A 122 0.21 5.15 -6.87
CA LEU A 122 0.21 3.91 -7.67
C LEU A 122 -0.76 3.92 -8.86
N VAL A 123 -1.66 4.92 -8.95
CA VAL A 123 -2.68 5.02 -10.00
C VAL A 123 -2.15 5.76 -11.24
N ASP A 124 -1.29 6.79 -11.05
CA ASP A 124 -0.83 7.68 -12.11
C ASP A 124 0.71 7.88 -12.00
N ASN A 125 1.50 6.82 -12.22
CA ASN A 125 2.94 6.84 -11.94
C ASN A 125 3.85 6.43 -13.10
N ALA A 126 3.33 6.27 -14.31
CA ALA A 126 4.10 5.72 -15.42
C ALA A 126 5.38 6.50 -15.73
N LEU A 127 5.35 7.83 -15.66
CA LEU A 127 6.52 8.69 -15.91
C LEU A 127 7.52 8.66 -14.75
N GLN A 128 7.02 8.66 -13.53
CA GLN A 128 7.84 8.68 -12.32
C GLN A 128 8.61 7.36 -12.12
N VAL A 129 7.97 6.25 -12.46
CA VAL A 129 8.61 4.93 -12.43
C VAL A 129 9.80 4.87 -13.42
N GLN A 130 9.67 5.50 -14.60
CA GLN A 130 10.76 5.57 -15.59
C GLN A 130 11.97 6.37 -15.11
N GLN A 131 11.81 7.25 -14.13
CA GLN A 131 12.87 8.08 -13.56
C GLN A 131 13.60 7.43 -12.39
N LEU A 132 13.28 6.18 -12.04
CA LEU A 132 14.00 5.44 -11.00
C LEU A 132 15.44 5.17 -11.45
N SER A 133 16.40 5.31 -10.54
CA SER A 133 17.81 5.05 -10.78
C SER A 133 18.42 4.17 -9.69
N HIS A 134 19.67 3.73 -9.88
CA HIS A 134 20.40 2.97 -8.86
C HIS A 134 20.79 3.81 -7.63
N GLU A 135 20.76 5.14 -7.77
CA GLU A 135 21.02 6.09 -6.67
C GLU A 135 19.78 6.32 -5.78
N ASP A 136 18.61 5.83 -6.22
CA ASP A 136 17.37 6.00 -5.49
C ASP A 136 17.06 4.77 -4.62
N VAL A 137 16.28 4.99 -3.55
CA VAL A 137 15.59 3.92 -2.81
C VAL A 137 14.09 4.07 -3.04
N LEU A 138 13.47 2.99 -3.53
CA LEU A 138 12.03 2.93 -3.75
C LEU A 138 11.33 2.27 -2.56
N PHE A 139 10.43 2.98 -1.90
CA PHE A 139 9.45 2.39 -1.00
C PHE A 139 8.19 2.04 -1.78
N LEU A 140 7.86 0.78 -1.87
CA LEU A 140 6.60 0.30 -2.43
C LEU A 140 5.66 -0.08 -1.30
N ILE A 141 4.56 0.68 -1.14
CA ILE A 141 3.55 0.39 -0.11
C ILE A 141 2.37 -0.32 -0.76
N SER A 142 2.34 -1.64 -0.60
CA SER A 142 1.35 -2.53 -1.22
C SER A 142 0.84 -3.56 -0.21
N PHE A 143 -0.04 -3.17 0.70
CA PHE A 143 -0.48 -4.02 1.81
C PHE A 143 -1.10 -5.35 1.36
N GLN A 144 -1.88 -5.36 0.30
CA GLN A 144 -2.56 -6.56 -0.20
C GLN A 144 -1.80 -7.29 -1.32
N GLY A 145 -0.73 -6.70 -1.86
CA GLY A 145 0.04 -7.31 -2.93
C GLY A 145 -0.61 -7.30 -4.33
N HIS A 146 -1.72 -6.62 -4.50
CA HIS A 146 -2.48 -6.62 -5.77
C HIS A 146 -1.98 -5.61 -6.82
N TYR A 147 -0.93 -4.88 -6.51
CA TYR A 147 -0.33 -3.99 -7.49
C TYR A 147 0.52 -4.79 -8.46
N ASN A 148 0.15 -4.78 -9.72
CA ASN A 148 0.90 -5.40 -10.79
C ASN A 148 1.21 -4.33 -11.84
N ASN A 149 2.50 -4.09 -12.08
CA ASN A 149 2.97 -3.15 -13.10
C ASN A 149 4.25 -3.73 -13.73
N LEU A 150 4.10 -4.33 -14.90
CA LEU A 150 5.19 -4.95 -15.65
C LEU A 150 6.33 -3.97 -15.94
N ASN A 151 6.01 -2.70 -16.19
CA ASN A 151 7.03 -1.68 -16.44
C ASN A 151 7.91 -1.44 -15.20
N LEU A 152 7.33 -1.50 -13.99
CA LEU A 152 8.11 -1.33 -12.76
C LEU A 152 9.12 -2.48 -12.59
N GLU A 153 8.71 -3.73 -12.86
CA GLU A 153 9.62 -4.87 -12.78
C GLU A 153 10.83 -4.73 -13.71
N GLU A 154 10.57 -4.37 -14.97
CA GLU A 154 11.63 -4.16 -15.96
C GLU A 154 12.59 -3.05 -15.53
N ILE A 155 12.06 -1.96 -15.02
CA ILE A 155 12.84 -0.81 -14.58
C ILE A 155 13.67 -1.14 -13.34
N LEU A 156 13.12 -1.83 -12.35
CA LEU A 156 13.87 -2.29 -11.17
C LEU A 156 15.05 -3.18 -11.55
N LYS A 157 14.84 -4.10 -12.48
CA LYS A 157 15.90 -4.99 -13.00
C LYS A 157 16.95 -4.21 -13.78
N LYS A 158 16.53 -3.32 -14.69
CA LYS A 158 17.42 -2.57 -15.56
C LYS A 158 18.27 -1.56 -14.78
N ASN A 159 17.65 -0.83 -13.87
CA ASN A 159 18.28 0.29 -13.16
C ASN A 159 18.90 -0.13 -11.82
N GLN A 160 18.72 -1.39 -11.40
CA GLN A 160 19.22 -1.92 -10.13
C GLN A 160 18.79 -1.06 -8.91
N THR A 161 17.62 -0.46 -9.00
CA THR A 161 17.08 0.38 -7.93
C THR A 161 16.79 -0.50 -6.70
N LYS A 162 17.26 -0.08 -5.54
CA LYS A 162 16.98 -0.75 -4.27
C LYS A 162 15.51 -0.54 -3.92
N MET A 163 14.78 -1.62 -3.64
CA MET A 163 13.37 -1.54 -3.28
C MET A 163 13.11 -2.07 -1.86
N ILE A 164 12.41 -1.28 -1.07
CA ILE A 164 11.88 -1.63 0.25
C ILE A 164 10.37 -1.83 0.10
N LEU A 165 9.89 -3.02 0.42
CA LEU A 165 8.47 -3.36 0.33
C LEU A 165 7.80 -3.26 1.71
N ILE A 166 6.71 -2.50 1.79
CA ILE A 166 5.84 -2.46 2.97
C ILE A 166 4.54 -3.19 2.62
N THR A 167 4.35 -4.36 3.21
CA THR A 167 3.22 -5.23 2.92
C THR A 167 2.74 -5.99 4.16
N GLN A 168 1.49 -6.40 4.16
CA GLN A 168 0.91 -7.35 5.11
C GLN A 168 0.71 -8.73 4.48
N ASN A 169 0.97 -8.87 3.18
CA ASN A 169 0.78 -10.10 2.45
C ASN A 169 2.12 -10.84 2.28
N GLN A 170 2.23 -12.02 2.88
CA GLN A 170 3.40 -12.89 2.78
C GLN A 170 3.62 -13.48 1.37
N ASP A 171 2.58 -13.50 0.54
CA ASP A 171 2.62 -13.97 -0.86
C ASP A 171 2.65 -12.78 -1.84
N ASN A 172 3.17 -11.63 -1.41
CA ASN A 172 3.21 -10.44 -2.25
C ASN A 172 4.13 -10.66 -3.46
N HIS A 173 3.62 -10.38 -4.66
CA HIS A 173 4.34 -10.48 -5.92
C HIS A 173 5.69 -9.73 -5.93
N TRP A 174 5.83 -8.67 -5.15
CA TRP A 174 7.02 -7.83 -5.09
C TRP A 174 8.11 -8.32 -4.14
N LEU A 175 7.86 -9.36 -3.34
CA LEU A 175 8.86 -9.92 -2.41
C LEU A 175 10.19 -10.30 -3.08
N PRO A 176 10.23 -10.92 -4.28
CA PRO A 176 11.50 -11.27 -4.95
C PRO A 176 12.35 -10.06 -5.35
N TYR A 177 11.77 -8.88 -5.41
CA TYR A 177 12.44 -7.62 -5.78
C TYR A 177 12.84 -6.77 -4.55
N ALA A 178 12.31 -7.08 -3.38
CA ALA A 178 12.66 -6.42 -2.13
C ALA A 178 14.02 -6.91 -1.62
N LYS A 179 14.77 -5.99 -1.02
CA LYS A 179 16.09 -6.27 -0.42
C LYS A 179 15.99 -6.26 1.09
#